data_3f13d7e90d5a6eaa46f897ebfd10e20b
#
_entry.id   3f13d7e90d5a6eaa46f897ebfd10e20b
#
_cell.length_a   1.000
_cell.length_b   1.000
_cell.length_c   1.000
_cell.angle_alpha   90.00
_cell.angle_beta   90.00
_cell.angle_gamma   90.00
#
_symmetry.space_group_name_H-M   'P 1'
#
loop_
_entity.id
_entity.type
_entity.pdbx_description
1 polymer ?
#
loop_
_entity_poly.entity_id
_entity_poly.type
_entity_poly.pdbx_seq_one_letter_code
_entity_poly.pdbx_strand_id
1 'polypeptide(L)'
;MRAVKGRTHISIARFWGAGLLFSLLPGLLLPAVGVAAEGSSPQPVAQVAAPTDLSPEEQATIAVFDRAARSVVFIANTAMQRDPWSFNLFEVSQGSGTGFVWSRQGHIVTNYHVIYGADSITVTLADRTEYKAKVIGADPDHDVAVLQIQASEATLQPVSIGNSQSLRVGQKVLAIGNPFGLDHTLTTGVVSALGRTIKSMSNRTIEGVIQTDAAINPGNSGGPLLDSGGRLIGVNTQIVSPSGAFAGIGFAVPVDTVNRIVPELIKHGKLIRPGLGISLVPDAMARRWGVKGVIIGKVGRGSAAERIGLHGARETAGGRIELGDIIVAVDGKPVESIDDLMDSMEQHKVGDQVTIEFARGNRRMQATATLQPVN
;
A
#
# COMPACT_ATOMS: atom_id res chain seq x y z
N MET A 1 12.96 -53.95 -14.38
CA MET A 1 14.30 -54.04 -15.01
C MET A 1 14.96 -52.66 -14.95
N ARG A 2 16.16 -52.64 -14.34
CA ARG A 2 17.21 -51.59 -14.31
C ARG A 2 16.89 -50.21 -13.69
N ALA A 3 17.33 -50.11 -12.43
CA ALA A 3 17.69 -48.90 -11.71
C ALA A 3 18.99 -48.27 -12.26
N VAL A 4 19.07 -46.93 -12.24
CA VAL A 4 20.36 -46.24 -12.27
C VAL A 4 20.42 -45.32 -11.09
N LYS A 5 21.31 -45.67 -10.13
CA LYS A 5 21.78 -44.85 -9.02
C LYS A 5 22.89 -43.92 -9.53
N GLY A 6 22.81 -42.61 -9.30
CA GLY A 6 23.89 -41.66 -9.43
C GLY A 6 24.17 -41.02 -8.09
N ARG A 7 25.17 -41.45 -7.35
CA ARG A 7 25.75 -40.81 -6.18
C ARG A 7 26.85 -39.85 -6.64
N THR A 8 26.75 -38.57 -6.29
CA THR A 8 27.87 -37.62 -6.42
C THR A 8 28.44 -37.34 -5.04
N HIS A 9 29.69 -37.76 -4.85
CA HIS A 9 30.50 -37.46 -3.67
C HIS A 9 31.06 -36.03 -3.76
N ILE A 10 30.86 -35.26 -2.71
CA ILE A 10 31.58 -33.98 -2.52
C ILE A 10 32.79 -34.29 -1.63
N SER A 11 33.98 -34.06 -2.20
CA SER A 11 35.27 -34.23 -1.56
C SER A 11 35.65 -32.96 -0.80
N ILE A 12 35.93 -33.10 0.51
CA ILE A 12 36.44 -32.05 1.37
C ILE A 12 37.97 -32.09 1.28
N ALA A 13 38.58 -31.08 0.70
CA ALA A 13 40.04 -30.89 0.71
C ALA A 13 40.47 -30.17 1.99
N ARG A 14 41.26 -30.85 2.83
CA ARG A 14 41.99 -30.31 3.96
C ARG A 14 43.30 -29.70 3.42
N PHE A 15 43.55 -28.42 3.68
CA PHE A 15 44.88 -27.84 3.53
C PHE A 15 45.56 -27.78 4.90
N TRP A 16 46.71 -28.48 4.98
CA TRP A 16 47.65 -28.46 6.08
C TRP A 16 48.74 -27.44 5.77
N GLY A 17 49.26 -26.80 6.83
CA GLY A 17 50.18 -25.71 6.83
C GLY A 17 51.60 -26.01 6.31
N ALA A 18 52.26 -24.95 5.94
CA ALA A 18 53.69 -24.91 5.67
C ALA A 18 54.37 -23.88 6.57
N GLY A 19 55.32 -24.37 7.34
CA GLY A 19 56.08 -23.60 8.29
C GLY A 19 57.09 -22.63 7.62
N LEU A 20 57.31 -21.53 8.28
CA LEU A 20 58.31 -20.51 7.94
C LEU A 20 59.66 -20.91 8.49
N LEU A 21 60.64 -21.16 7.59
CA LEU A 21 62.06 -21.23 7.90
C LEU A 21 62.67 -19.81 7.95
N PHE A 22 63.21 -19.48 9.10
CA PHE A 22 64.06 -18.30 9.29
C PHE A 22 65.44 -18.57 8.70
N SER A 23 65.88 -17.78 7.69
CA SER A 23 67.26 -17.73 7.26
C SER A 23 67.91 -16.39 7.69
N LEU A 24 68.91 -16.50 8.57
CA LEU A 24 69.83 -15.41 8.97
C LEU A 24 70.74 -15.05 7.79
N LEU A 25 70.77 -13.81 7.38
CA LEU A 25 71.77 -13.20 6.51
C LEU A 25 72.51 -12.09 7.26
N PRO A 26 73.79 -11.98 7.11
CA PRO A 26 74.68 -11.08 7.94
C PRO A 26 74.60 -9.64 7.38
N GLY A 27 74.85 -8.72 8.35
CA GLY A 27 74.72 -7.28 8.18
C GLY A 27 75.68 -6.66 7.16
N LEU A 28 75.09 -5.75 6.38
CA LEU A 28 75.84 -4.71 5.65
C LEU A 28 75.57 -3.38 6.36
N LEU A 29 76.65 -2.80 6.94
CA LEU A 29 76.64 -1.43 7.45
C LEU A 29 76.57 -0.48 6.26
N LEU A 30 75.47 0.25 6.10
CA LEU A 30 75.38 1.43 5.25
C LEU A 30 75.48 2.70 6.12
N PRO A 31 76.14 3.77 5.66
CA PRO A 31 76.28 5.00 6.42
C PRO A 31 74.97 5.71 6.53
N ALA A 32 74.66 6.19 7.75
CA ALA A 32 73.49 7.00 8.03
C ALA A 32 73.60 8.36 7.32
N VAL A 33 72.79 8.54 6.24
CA VAL A 33 72.51 9.88 5.72
C VAL A 33 71.39 10.45 6.59
N GLY A 34 71.79 11.43 7.42
CA GLY A 34 70.80 12.18 8.20
C GLY A 34 69.92 13.01 7.28
N VAL A 35 68.68 12.49 7.04
CA VAL A 35 67.62 13.31 6.48
C VAL A 35 67.03 14.10 7.64
N ALA A 36 67.32 15.42 7.66
CA ALA A 36 66.67 16.35 8.54
C ALA A 36 65.13 16.28 8.20
N ALA A 37 64.33 15.71 9.09
CA ALA A 37 62.90 15.81 9.01
C ALA A 37 62.50 17.25 9.27
N GLU A 38 62.24 18.02 8.21
CA GLU A 38 61.51 19.27 8.34
C GLU A 38 60.15 18.93 8.96
N GLY A 39 59.97 19.39 10.20
CA GLY A 39 58.73 19.28 10.93
C GLY A 39 57.61 20.03 10.18
N SER A 40 56.84 19.32 9.35
CA SER A 40 55.58 19.83 8.87
C SER A 40 54.65 20.01 10.08
N SER A 41 54.49 21.26 10.49
CA SER A 41 53.46 21.64 11.46
C SER A 41 52.13 21.08 10.96
N PRO A 42 51.32 20.41 11.81
CA PRO A 42 50.00 19.94 11.39
C PRO A 42 49.21 21.15 10.90
N GLN A 43 48.84 21.12 9.65
CA GLN A 43 47.93 22.13 9.09
C GLN A 43 46.65 22.11 9.92
N PRO A 44 46.11 23.26 10.35
CA PRO A 44 44.85 23.28 11.08
C PRO A 44 43.80 22.67 10.19
N VAL A 45 43.16 21.60 10.67
CA VAL A 45 41.97 21.01 10.04
C VAL A 45 40.95 22.15 9.91
N ALA A 46 40.56 22.49 8.69
CA ALA A 46 39.58 23.52 8.45
C ALA A 46 38.34 23.19 9.29
N GLN A 47 38.06 24.02 10.28
CA GLN A 47 36.79 23.95 10.99
C GLN A 47 35.70 24.21 9.96
N VAL A 48 35.00 23.17 9.53
CA VAL A 48 33.78 23.32 8.75
C VAL A 48 32.77 24.01 9.67
N ALA A 49 32.58 25.30 9.47
CA ALA A 49 31.51 26.04 10.15
C ALA A 49 30.19 25.32 9.80
N ALA A 50 29.47 24.87 10.81
CA ALA A 50 28.12 24.39 10.59
C ALA A 50 27.33 25.50 9.87
N PRO A 51 26.56 25.22 8.80
CA PRO A 51 25.75 26.23 8.15
C PRO A 51 24.79 26.82 9.19
N THR A 52 25.04 28.05 9.58
CA THR A 52 24.26 28.75 10.62
C THR A 52 22.92 29.27 10.10
N ASP A 53 22.76 29.33 8.77
CA ASP A 53 21.59 29.94 8.14
C ASP A 53 20.90 28.95 7.19
N LEU A 54 19.86 28.27 7.70
CA LEU A 54 18.95 27.49 6.87
C LEU A 54 18.17 28.41 5.93
N SER A 55 18.00 27.99 4.67
CA SER A 55 17.15 28.71 3.72
C SER A 55 15.68 28.73 4.20
N PRO A 56 14.87 29.69 3.76
CA PRO A 56 13.46 29.74 4.11
C PRO A 56 12.72 28.44 3.72
N GLU A 57 13.14 27.78 2.64
CA GLU A 57 12.56 26.52 2.19
C GLU A 57 12.90 25.35 3.11
N GLU A 58 14.14 25.26 3.57
CA GLU A 58 14.57 24.27 4.56
C GLU A 58 13.84 24.46 5.88
N GLN A 59 13.76 25.73 6.38
CA GLN A 59 13.02 26.05 7.60
C GLN A 59 11.54 25.63 7.49
N ALA A 60 10.88 25.90 6.36
CA ALA A 60 9.50 25.49 6.11
C ALA A 60 9.35 23.98 6.10
N THR A 61 10.28 23.25 5.47
CA THR A 61 10.29 21.77 5.40
C THR A 61 10.44 21.16 6.79
N ILE A 62 11.38 21.67 7.59
CA ILE A 62 11.62 21.25 8.98
C ILE A 62 10.37 21.48 9.83
N ALA A 63 9.79 22.69 9.75
CA ALA A 63 8.59 23.02 10.53
C ALA A 63 7.37 22.14 10.19
N VAL A 64 7.23 21.75 8.92
CA VAL A 64 6.19 20.80 8.50
C VAL A 64 6.48 19.42 9.08
N PHE A 65 7.70 18.94 8.98
CA PHE A 65 8.11 17.64 9.52
C PHE A 65 7.89 17.55 11.03
N ASP A 66 8.41 18.50 11.81
CA ASP A 66 8.31 18.52 13.28
C ASP A 66 6.84 18.48 13.76
N ARG A 67 5.96 19.19 13.05
CA ARG A 67 4.54 19.18 13.36
C ARG A 67 3.88 17.88 12.97
N ALA A 68 4.11 17.39 11.73
CA ALA A 68 3.40 16.25 11.18
C ALA A 68 3.92 14.91 11.73
N ALA A 69 5.19 14.79 12.09
CA ALA A 69 5.78 13.58 12.67
C ALA A 69 5.02 13.11 13.93
N ARG A 70 4.49 14.04 14.72
CA ARG A 70 3.68 13.72 15.91
C ARG A 70 2.37 13.01 15.60
N SER A 71 1.89 13.13 14.37
CA SER A 71 0.69 12.43 13.89
C SER A 71 1.02 11.06 13.29
N VAL A 72 2.29 10.78 12.98
CA VAL A 72 2.70 9.56 12.28
C VAL A 72 3.06 8.48 13.28
N VAL A 73 2.59 7.27 13.02
CA VAL A 73 2.75 6.10 13.89
C VAL A 73 3.39 4.95 13.16
N PHE A 74 4.13 4.13 13.90
CA PHE A 74 4.60 2.83 13.43
C PHE A 74 3.54 1.77 13.66
N ILE A 75 3.41 0.85 12.71
CA ILE A 75 2.49 -0.28 12.79
C ILE A 75 3.29 -1.56 12.61
N ALA A 76 3.25 -2.42 13.61
CA ALA A 76 3.77 -3.78 13.54
C ALA A 76 2.60 -4.77 13.51
N ASN A 77 2.68 -5.74 12.59
CA ASN A 77 1.75 -6.85 12.55
C ASN A 77 2.47 -8.15 12.89
N THR A 78 1.81 -9.00 13.65
CA THR A 78 2.29 -10.33 14.02
C THR A 78 1.24 -11.38 13.67
N ALA A 79 1.70 -12.57 13.32
CA ALA A 79 0.84 -13.74 13.17
C ALA A 79 1.31 -14.87 14.09
N MET A 80 0.36 -15.64 14.57
CA MET A 80 0.62 -16.81 15.39
C MET A 80 1.02 -17.98 14.52
N GLN A 81 2.25 -18.44 14.66
CA GLN A 81 2.72 -19.66 14.00
C GLN A 81 2.83 -20.79 15.00
N ARG A 82 2.49 -22.00 14.57
CA ARG A 82 2.66 -23.20 15.36
C ARG A 82 4.00 -23.85 15.02
N ASP A 83 4.81 -24.08 16.05
CA ASP A 83 6.02 -24.88 15.92
C ASP A 83 5.64 -26.31 15.51
N PRO A 84 6.15 -26.84 14.38
CA PRO A 84 5.80 -28.17 13.91
C PRO A 84 6.22 -29.31 14.87
N TRP A 85 7.20 -29.06 15.76
CA TRP A 85 7.77 -30.07 16.65
C TRP A 85 7.19 -30.02 18.07
N SER A 86 7.03 -28.81 18.61
CA SER A 86 6.52 -28.61 19.98
C SER A 86 5.04 -28.32 20.06
N PHE A 87 4.39 -28.04 18.91
CA PHE A 87 3.00 -27.57 18.81
C PHE A 87 2.71 -26.27 19.58
N ASN A 88 3.74 -25.62 20.12
CA ASN A 88 3.59 -24.32 20.78
C ASN A 88 3.29 -23.24 19.76
N LEU A 89 2.45 -22.28 20.15
CA LEU A 89 2.18 -21.06 19.40
C LEU A 89 3.22 -20.00 19.76
N PHE A 90 3.79 -19.37 18.76
CA PHE A 90 4.69 -18.22 18.94
C PHE A 90 4.34 -17.12 17.94
N GLU A 91 4.53 -15.88 18.37
CA GLU A 91 4.30 -14.72 17.51
C GLU A 91 5.48 -14.51 16.56
N VAL A 92 5.18 -14.38 15.27
CA VAL A 92 6.15 -14.04 14.23
C VAL A 92 5.78 -12.70 13.61
N SER A 93 6.76 -11.80 13.51
CA SER A 93 6.56 -10.57 12.76
C SER A 93 6.27 -10.90 11.30
N GLN A 94 5.12 -10.47 10.79
CA GLN A 94 4.70 -10.65 9.40
C GLN A 94 5.07 -9.45 8.55
N GLY A 95 5.18 -8.28 9.15
CA GLY A 95 5.51 -7.05 8.46
C GLY A 95 5.34 -5.83 9.34
N SER A 96 5.70 -4.71 8.78
CA SER A 96 5.52 -3.41 9.41
C SER A 96 5.20 -2.33 8.36
N GLY A 97 4.64 -1.25 8.82
CA GLY A 97 4.35 -0.09 8.01
C GLY A 97 4.14 1.15 8.85
N THR A 98 3.63 2.15 8.22
CA THR A 98 3.31 3.43 8.84
C THR A 98 1.80 3.63 8.83
N GLY A 99 1.32 4.43 9.76
CA GLY A 99 -0.02 4.99 9.78
C GLY A 99 0.02 6.41 10.30
N PHE A 100 -1.14 7.02 10.42
CA PHE A 100 -1.25 8.34 11.01
C PHE A 100 -2.55 8.49 11.79
N VAL A 101 -2.50 9.34 12.80
CA VAL A 101 -3.66 9.67 13.64
C VAL A 101 -4.68 10.44 12.81
N TRP A 102 -5.87 9.85 12.66
CA TRP A 102 -7.00 10.46 11.97
C TRP A 102 -7.86 11.31 12.88
N SER A 103 -8.05 10.85 14.09
CA SER A 103 -8.90 11.55 15.06
C SER A 103 -8.38 11.43 16.48
N ARG A 104 -8.79 12.34 17.37
CA ARG A 104 -8.48 12.30 18.80
C ARG A 104 -9.13 11.13 19.53
N GLN A 105 -10.13 10.48 18.93
CA GLN A 105 -10.75 9.26 19.45
C GLN A 105 -9.89 8.01 19.27
N GLY A 106 -8.69 8.12 18.69
CA GLY A 106 -7.76 7.01 18.51
C GLY A 106 -7.91 6.26 17.20
N HIS A 107 -8.59 6.82 16.21
CA HIS A 107 -8.61 6.25 14.88
C HIS A 107 -7.28 6.49 14.18
N ILE A 108 -6.69 5.41 13.67
CA ILE A 108 -5.44 5.42 12.90
C ILE A 108 -5.77 4.95 11.49
N VAL A 109 -5.31 5.68 10.49
CA VAL A 109 -5.42 5.31 9.08
C VAL A 109 -4.10 4.74 8.60
N THR A 110 -4.16 3.68 7.83
CA THR A 110 -3.03 3.02 7.17
C THR A 110 -3.48 2.32 5.89
N ASN A 111 -2.58 1.63 5.19
CA ASN A 111 -2.97 0.77 4.08
C ASN A 111 -3.51 -0.58 4.55
N TYR A 112 -4.40 -1.16 3.74
CA TYR A 112 -4.91 -2.51 3.99
C TYR A 112 -3.79 -3.56 3.93
N HIS A 113 -2.87 -3.47 2.96
CA HIS A 113 -1.77 -4.42 2.84
C HIS A 113 -0.83 -4.43 4.06
N VAL A 114 -0.73 -3.33 4.82
CA VAL A 114 0.08 -3.25 6.05
C VAL A 114 -0.48 -4.16 7.15
N ILE A 115 -1.80 -4.35 7.17
CA ILE A 115 -2.48 -5.14 8.21
C ILE A 115 -2.99 -6.49 7.72
N TYR A 116 -2.78 -6.81 6.44
CA TYR A 116 -3.29 -8.04 5.85
C TYR A 116 -2.68 -9.29 6.51
N GLY A 117 -3.54 -10.23 6.91
CA GLY A 117 -3.12 -11.49 7.54
C GLY A 117 -2.59 -11.36 8.97
N ALA A 118 -2.73 -10.20 9.61
CA ALA A 118 -2.30 -10.00 11.00
C ALA A 118 -3.28 -10.63 12.00
N ASP A 119 -2.76 -11.42 12.92
CA ASP A 119 -3.52 -11.90 14.09
C ASP A 119 -3.50 -10.86 15.24
N SER A 120 -2.42 -10.07 15.32
CA SER A 120 -2.28 -8.98 16.28
C SER A 120 -1.60 -7.77 15.64
N ILE A 121 -2.06 -6.59 16.00
CA ILE A 121 -1.54 -5.32 15.49
C ILE A 121 -1.16 -4.44 16.68
N THR A 122 0.07 -3.93 16.66
CA THR A 122 0.58 -2.95 17.62
C THR A 122 0.86 -1.63 16.91
N VAL A 123 0.41 -0.55 17.51
CA VAL A 123 0.65 0.83 17.05
C VAL A 123 1.57 1.52 18.05
N THR A 124 2.70 2.04 17.57
CA THR A 124 3.64 2.83 18.38
C THR A 124 3.54 4.29 17.98
N LEU A 125 3.22 5.15 18.94
CA LEU A 125 3.12 6.59 18.75
C LEU A 125 4.51 7.26 18.68
N ALA A 126 4.52 8.54 18.35
CA ALA A 126 5.76 9.34 18.25
C ALA A 126 6.55 9.43 19.59
N ASP A 127 5.87 9.31 20.72
CA ASP A 127 6.47 9.25 22.07
C ASP A 127 6.98 7.85 22.46
N ARG A 128 6.94 6.90 21.52
CA ARG A 128 7.30 5.49 21.68
C ARG A 128 6.35 4.67 22.58
N THR A 129 5.19 5.21 22.89
CA THR A 129 4.16 4.44 23.61
C THR A 129 3.48 3.47 22.67
N GLU A 130 3.36 2.22 23.10
CA GLU A 130 2.75 1.14 22.30
C GLU A 130 1.31 0.87 22.74
N TYR A 131 0.45 0.65 21.76
CA TYR A 131 -0.96 0.30 21.95
C TYR A 131 -1.34 -0.89 21.10
N LYS A 132 -2.09 -1.84 21.69
CA LYS A 132 -2.78 -2.85 20.88
C LYS A 132 -3.89 -2.17 20.09
N ALA A 133 -3.95 -2.47 18.81
CA ALA A 133 -4.93 -1.89 17.90
C ALA A 133 -5.98 -2.94 17.48
N LYS A 134 -7.21 -2.47 17.29
CA LYS A 134 -8.29 -3.27 16.68
C LYS A 134 -8.56 -2.74 15.27
N VAL A 135 -8.77 -3.64 14.31
CA VAL A 135 -9.27 -3.26 13.00
C VAL A 135 -10.72 -2.85 13.14
N ILE A 136 -11.03 -1.59 12.82
CA ILE A 136 -12.39 -1.05 12.80
C ILE A 136 -13.07 -1.38 11.47
N GLY A 137 -12.33 -1.22 10.38
CA GLY A 137 -12.78 -1.55 9.07
C GLY A 137 -11.65 -1.46 8.05
N ALA A 138 -11.86 -2.08 6.90
CA ALA A 138 -10.89 -2.05 5.81
C ALA A 138 -11.60 -2.06 4.45
N ASP A 139 -10.96 -1.44 3.48
CA ASP A 139 -11.33 -1.48 2.07
C ASP A 139 -10.15 -1.96 1.24
N PRO A 140 -10.11 -3.27 0.91
CA PRO A 140 -9.04 -3.86 0.11
C PRO A 140 -8.95 -3.28 -1.30
N ASP A 141 -10.05 -2.78 -1.83
CA ASP A 141 -10.13 -2.27 -3.22
C ASP A 141 -9.42 -0.94 -3.38
N HIS A 142 -9.38 -0.10 -2.34
CA HIS A 142 -8.64 1.16 -2.32
C HIS A 142 -7.39 1.12 -1.45
N ASP A 143 -7.05 -0.06 -0.90
CA ASP A 143 -5.90 -0.25 -0.03
C ASP A 143 -5.90 0.67 1.21
N VAL A 144 -7.06 0.82 1.85
CA VAL A 144 -7.25 1.66 3.05
C VAL A 144 -7.76 0.83 4.21
N ALA A 145 -7.23 1.08 5.40
CA ALA A 145 -7.70 0.47 6.64
C ALA A 145 -7.76 1.49 7.78
N VAL A 146 -8.66 1.25 8.72
CA VAL A 146 -8.83 2.03 9.95
C VAL A 146 -8.64 1.12 11.15
N LEU A 147 -7.74 1.53 12.03
CA LEU A 147 -7.48 0.90 13.30
C LEU A 147 -8.01 1.79 14.44
N GLN A 148 -8.29 1.18 15.59
CA GLN A 148 -8.64 1.86 16.82
C GLN A 148 -7.62 1.52 17.89
N ILE A 149 -7.05 2.53 18.52
CA ILE A 149 -6.26 2.42 19.75
C ILE A 149 -6.96 3.11 20.92
N GLN A 150 -6.67 2.67 22.15
CA GLN A 150 -7.16 3.30 23.36
C GLN A 150 -6.05 4.14 24.00
N ALA A 151 -5.85 5.34 23.46
CA ALA A 151 -4.91 6.32 23.96
C ALA A 151 -5.64 7.55 24.49
N SER A 152 -4.97 8.36 25.33
CA SER A 152 -5.51 9.63 25.78
C SER A 152 -5.68 10.60 24.61
N GLU A 153 -6.81 11.29 24.51
CA GLU A 153 -7.05 12.31 23.49
C GLU A 153 -5.99 13.43 23.50
N ALA A 154 -5.39 13.69 24.67
CA ALA A 154 -4.35 14.72 24.82
C ALA A 154 -3.02 14.35 24.14
N THR A 155 -2.75 13.04 23.99
CA THR A 155 -1.53 12.55 23.33
C THR A 155 -1.69 12.43 21.81
N LEU A 156 -2.92 12.40 21.32
CA LEU A 156 -3.23 12.18 19.92
C LEU A 156 -3.31 13.50 19.15
N GLN A 157 -2.49 13.62 18.12
CA GLN A 157 -2.48 14.77 17.20
C GLN A 157 -2.95 14.32 15.81
N PRO A 158 -4.21 14.61 15.42
CA PRO A 158 -4.69 14.29 14.08
C PRO A 158 -3.93 15.06 13.01
N VAL A 159 -3.68 14.39 11.86
CA VAL A 159 -3.13 15.03 10.68
C VAL A 159 -4.10 16.10 10.15
N SER A 160 -3.58 17.21 9.64
CA SER A 160 -4.41 18.22 8.96
C SER A 160 -4.81 17.72 7.58
N ILE A 161 -6.10 17.70 7.27
CA ILE A 161 -6.62 17.21 5.99
C ILE A 161 -6.51 18.32 4.94
N GLY A 162 -5.99 17.97 3.75
CA GLY A 162 -5.89 18.81 2.58
C GLY A 162 -6.95 18.47 1.52
N ASN A 163 -6.61 18.71 0.25
CA ASN A 163 -7.45 18.42 -0.91
C ASN A 163 -6.58 17.91 -2.05
N SER A 164 -6.98 16.80 -2.68
CA SER A 164 -6.23 16.21 -3.79
C SER A 164 -6.73 16.64 -5.17
N GLN A 165 -7.94 17.22 -5.29
CA GLN A 165 -8.49 17.64 -6.59
C GLN A 165 -7.80 18.88 -7.14
N SER A 166 -7.25 19.73 -6.27
CA SER A 166 -6.57 20.99 -6.66
C SER A 166 -5.06 20.82 -6.91
N LEU A 167 -4.54 19.59 -6.82
CA LEU A 167 -3.12 19.33 -7.03
C LEU A 167 -2.68 19.62 -8.47
N ARG A 168 -1.42 20.03 -8.60
CA ARG A 168 -0.76 20.29 -9.89
C ARG A 168 0.56 19.51 -9.94
N VAL A 169 0.90 19.02 -11.11
CA VAL A 169 2.24 18.45 -11.37
C VAL A 169 3.30 19.54 -11.08
N GLY A 170 4.36 19.14 -10.39
CA GLY A 170 5.43 20.03 -9.93
C GLY A 170 5.22 20.61 -8.52
N GLN A 171 4.06 20.43 -7.87
CA GLN A 171 3.89 20.81 -6.48
C GLN A 171 4.77 19.96 -5.56
N LYS A 172 5.47 20.62 -4.62
CA LYS A 172 6.29 19.96 -3.60
C LYS A 172 5.43 19.09 -2.70
N VAL A 173 5.92 17.89 -2.42
CA VAL A 173 5.32 16.95 -1.49
C VAL A 173 6.34 16.44 -0.48
N LEU A 174 5.85 16.00 0.67
CA LEU A 174 6.61 15.41 1.76
C LEU A 174 5.94 14.08 2.12
N ALA A 175 6.69 12.99 2.03
CA ALA A 175 6.25 11.69 2.51
C ALA A 175 6.94 11.39 3.84
N ILE A 176 6.16 11.09 4.87
CA ILE A 176 6.67 10.75 6.20
C ILE A 176 6.34 9.30 6.50
N GLY A 177 7.31 8.58 7.08
CA GLY A 177 7.15 7.23 7.54
C GLY A 177 7.91 6.97 8.83
N ASN A 178 7.65 5.79 9.42
CA ASN A 178 8.41 5.26 10.54
C ASN A 178 8.70 3.77 10.27
N PRO A 179 9.68 3.46 9.39
CA PRO A 179 9.85 2.12 8.83
C PRO A 179 10.26 1.05 9.86
N PHE A 180 10.86 1.44 10.97
CA PHE A 180 11.39 0.50 11.98
C PHE A 180 10.90 0.77 13.39
N GLY A 181 9.97 1.71 13.58
CA GLY A 181 9.51 2.10 14.90
C GLY A 181 10.57 2.86 15.74
N LEU A 182 11.70 3.21 15.15
CA LEU A 182 12.79 3.91 15.83
C LEU A 182 12.61 5.42 15.74
N ASP A 183 12.68 5.94 14.51
CA ASP A 183 12.55 7.37 14.22
C ASP A 183 11.77 7.60 12.93
N HIS A 184 11.14 8.77 12.83
CA HIS A 184 10.44 9.17 11.64
C HIS A 184 11.43 9.51 10.52
N THR A 185 11.10 9.09 9.31
CA THR A 185 11.85 9.41 8.09
C THR A 185 11.06 10.36 7.22
N LEU A 186 11.75 11.30 6.60
CA LEU A 186 11.19 12.25 5.65
C LEU A 186 11.80 12.01 4.29
N THR A 187 10.96 11.89 3.27
CA THR A 187 11.38 12.01 1.87
C THR A 187 10.61 13.14 1.21
N THR A 188 11.28 13.90 0.35
CA THR A 188 10.68 15.03 -0.37
C THR A 188 10.74 14.79 -1.86
N GLY A 189 9.80 15.33 -2.58
CA GLY A 189 9.71 15.26 -4.02
C GLY A 189 8.61 16.20 -4.52
N VAL A 190 8.08 15.88 -5.69
CA VAL A 190 6.99 16.62 -6.32
C VAL A 190 5.86 15.68 -6.73
N VAL A 191 4.70 16.23 -6.98
CA VAL A 191 3.65 15.56 -7.74
C VAL A 191 4.18 15.37 -9.17
N SER A 192 4.49 14.13 -9.55
CA SER A 192 5.06 13.81 -10.86
C SER A 192 3.97 13.62 -11.93
N ALA A 193 2.82 13.05 -11.54
CA ALA A 193 1.64 12.91 -12.40
C ALA A 193 0.38 12.75 -11.56
N LEU A 194 -0.77 12.97 -12.20
CA LEU A 194 -2.10 12.80 -11.61
C LEU A 194 -2.96 11.92 -12.51
N GLY A 195 -4.03 11.35 -11.96
CA GLY A 195 -5.00 10.55 -12.71
C GLY A 195 -4.44 9.20 -13.19
N ARG A 196 -3.38 8.69 -12.57
CA ARG A 196 -2.85 7.34 -12.84
C ARG A 196 -3.73 6.28 -12.19
N THR A 197 -3.55 5.05 -12.63
CA THR A 197 -4.22 3.87 -12.06
C THR A 197 -3.18 2.85 -11.61
N ILE A 198 -3.47 2.18 -10.51
CA ILE A 198 -2.68 1.05 -9.98
C ILE A 198 -3.61 -0.10 -9.62
N LYS A 199 -3.05 -1.29 -9.40
CA LYS A 199 -3.82 -2.43 -8.91
C LYS A 199 -3.66 -2.57 -7.40
N SER A 200 -4.77 -2.76 -6.71
CA SER A 200 -4.83 -3.10 -5.29
C SER A 200 -4.51 -4.58 -5.04
N MET A 201 -4.42 -4.98 -3.78
CA MET A 201 -4.27 -6.40 -3.40
C MET A 201 -5.46 -7.27 -3.84
N SER A 202 -6.66 -6.71 -3.90
CA SER A 202 -7.85 -7.40 -4.42
C SER A 202 -7.89 -7.48 -5.95
N ASN A 203 -6.84 -6.98 -6.61
CA ASN A 203 -6.72 -6.85 -8.07
C ASN A 203 -7.73 -5.85 -8.69
N ARG A 204 -8.39 -5.02 -7.85
CA ARG A 204 -9.19 -3.89 -8.31
C ARG A 204 -8.30 -2.74 -8.76
N THR A 205 -8.79 -1.93 -9.67
CA THR A 205 -8.12 -0.70 -10.09
C THR A 205 -8.37 0.41 -9.07
N ILE A 206 -7.29 1.02 -8.55
CA ILE A 206 -7.37 2.26 -7.78
C ILE A 206 -7.13 3.40 -8.77
N GLU A 207 -8.16 4.18 -9.01
CA GLU A 207 -8.12 5.30 -9.94
C GLU A 207 -7.62 6.60 -9.28
N GLY A 208 -7.14 7.52 -10.13
CA GLY A 208 -6.80 8.87 -9.70
C GLY A 208 -5.60 9.00 -8.78
N VAL A 209 -4.77 7.94 -8.63
CA VAL A 209 -3.63 7.97 -7.72
C VAL A 209 -2.64 9.09 -8.05
N ILE A 210 -2.03 9.64 -7.00
CA ILE A 210 -0.98 10.64 -7.09
C ILE A 210 0.34 9.93 -7.33
N GLN A 211 1.03 10.25 -8.43
CA GLN A 211 2.39 9.80 -8.67
C GLN A 211 3.38 10.84 -8.11
N THR A 212 4.43 10.37 -7.43
CA THR A 212 5.48 11.22 -6.87
C THR A 212 6.86 10.58 -7.06
N ASP A 213 7.90 11.41 -7.11
CA ASP A 213 9.30 11.03 -7.04
C ASP A 213 9.88 11.11 -5.62
N ALA A 214 9.08 11.55 -4.63
CA ALA A 214 9.42 11.33 -3.23
C ALA A 214 9.63 9.82 -2.99
N ALA A 215 10.73 9.44 -2.35
CA ALA A 215 11.07 8.04 -2.21
C ALA A 215 10.05 7.29 -1.33
N ILE A 216 9.24 6.44 -1.95
CA ILE A 216 8.33 5.51 -1.29
C ILE A 216 9.03 4.16 -1.22
N ASN A 217 9.18 3.62 -0.02
CA ASN A 217 9.86 2.35 0.25
C ASN A 217 9.05 1.54 1.26
N PRO A 218 9.28 0.23 1.38
CA PRO A 218 8.72 -0.56 2.47
C PRO A 218 8.99 0.11 3.82
N GLY A 219 7.92 0.36 4.57
CA GLY A 219 7.96 1.04 5.86
C GLY A 219 7.37 2.45 5.87
N ASN A 220 7.32 3.20 4.77
CA ASN A 220 6.54 4.42 4.70
C ASN A 220 5.15 4.22 4.04
N SER A 221 4.84 3.00 3.58
CA SER A 221 3.49 2.61 3.15
C SER A 221 2.49 2.75 4.29
N GLY A 222 1.34 3.33 4.01
CA GLY A 222 0.31 3.71 4.98
C GLY A 222 0.56 5.05 5.66
N GLY A 223 1.74 5.64 5.49
CA GLY A 223 2.07 6.98 5.98
C GLY A 223 1.49 8.10 5.13
N PRO A 224 1.48 9.33 5.66
CA PRO A 224 0.92 10.47 4.97
C PRO A 224 1.84 10.98 3.84
N LEU A 225 1.23 11.34 2.72
CA LEU A 225 1.78 12.25 1.73
C LEU A 225 1.21 13.64 2.01
N LEU A 226 2.07 14.63 2.24
CA LEU A 226 1.69 15.98 2.64
C LEU A 226 2.05 16.99 1.56
N ASP A 227 1.30 18.10 1.50
CA ASP A 227 1.69 19.27 0.73
C ASP A 227 2.74 20.11 1.50
N SER A 228 3.25 21.18 0.88
CA SER A 228 4.20 22.13 1.49
C SER A 228 3.67 22.85 2.72
N GLY A 229 2.36 22.84 2.96
CA GLY A 229 1.72 23.38 4.16
C GLY A 229 1.56 22.34 5.28
N GLY A 230 1.92 21.09 5.04
CA GLY A 230 1.78 19.98 5.97
C GLY A 230 0.36 19.39 6.03
N ARG A 231 -0.46 19.59 4.99
CA ARG A 231 -1.80 19.03 4.90
C ARG A 231 -1.74 17.71 4.13
N LEU A 232 -2.48 16.73 4.60
CA LEU A 232 -2.61 15.42 3.98
C LEU A 232 -3.22 15.56 2.58
N ILE A 233 -2.53 15.09 1.55
CA ILE A 233 -3.01 15.04 0.17
C ILE A 233 -3.16 13.62 -0.34
N GLY A 234 -2.56 12.64 0.35
CA GLY A 234 -2.71 11.22 0.02
C GLY A 234 -2.10 10.30 1.06
N VAL A 235 -2.29 9.01 0.87
CA VAL A 235 -1.69 7.93 1.68
C VAL A 235 -0.71 7.16 0.81
N ASN A 236 0.56 7.14 1.20
CA ASN A 236 1.61 6.41 0.49
C ASN A 236 1.24 4.93 0.42
N THR A 237 1.31 4.31 -0.76
CA THR A 237 0.87 2.92 -0.89
C THR A 237 1.94 2.03 -1.50
N GLN A 238 2.20 2.11 -2.78
CA GLN A 238 3.13 1.18 -3.42
C GLN A 238 4.07 1.89 -4.41
N ILE A 239 5.09 1.15 -4.81
CA ILE A 239 6.03 1.53 -5.86
C ILE A 239 5.82 0.66 -7.09
N VAL A 240 6.09 1.20 -8.28
CA VAL A 240 6.29 0.40 -9.49
C VAL A 240 7.78 0.16 -9.65
N SER A 241 8.22 -1.05 -9.35
CA SER A 241 9.63 -1.40 -9.46
C SER A 241 9.80 -2.88 -9.79
N PRO A 242 10.57 -3.24 -10.82
CA PRO A 242 10.91 -4.63 -11.12
C PRO A 242 11.75 -5.30 -10.02
N SER A 243 12.52 -4.53 -9.26
CA SER A 243 13.41 -5.02 -8.19
C SER A 243 12.80 -4.96 -6.79
N GLY A 244 11.59 -4.37 -6.63
CA GLY A 244 11.00 -4.10 -5.32
C GLY A 244 11.62 -2.90 -4.57
N ALA A 245 12.68 -2.26 -5.11
CA ALA A 245 13.26 -1.04 -4.58
C ALA A 245 12.72 0.19 -5.32
N PHE A 246 12.67 1.35 -4.66
CA PHE A 246 12.23 2.60 -5.28
C PHE A 246 13.05 2.94 -6.53
N ALA A 247 12.38 3.18 -7.64
CA ALA A 247 12.97 3.51 -8.95
C ALA A 247 12.52 4.90 -9.46
N GLY A 248 12.24 5.84 -8.58
CA GLY A 248 11.76 7.18 -8.93
C GLY A 248 10.26 7.28 -9.18
N ILE A 249 9.49 6.22 -8.90
CA ILE A 249 8.04 6.19 -9.11
C ILE A 249 7.37 5.62 -7.87
N GLY A 250 6.74 6.50 -7.09
CA GLY A 250 5.88 6.16 -5.95
C GLY A 250 4.45 6.59 -6.22
N PHE A 251 3.50 5.94 -5.54
CA PHE A 251 2.09 6.26 -5.62
C PHE A 251 1.47 6.48 -4.25
N ALA A 252 0.45 7.35 -4.21
CA ALA A 252 -0.37 7.57 -3.05
C ALA A 252 -1.85 7.58 -3.41
N VAL A 253 -2.67 6.98 -2.55
CA VAL A 253 -4.13 7.05 -2.64
C VAL A 253 -4.56 8.48 -2.31
N PRO A 254 -5.34 9.17 -3.16
CA PRO A 254 -5.74 10.57 -2.94
C PRO A 254 -6.53 10.77 -1.65
N VAL A 255 -6.30 11.90 -0.97
CA VAL A 255 -6.99 12.20 0.29
C VAL A 255 -8.51 12.30 0.13
N ASP A 256 -9.02 12.75 -1.01
CA ASP A 256 -10.47 12.81 -1.23
C ASP A 256 -11.11 11.41 -1.26
N THR A 257 -10.38 10.40 -1.81
CA THR A 257 -10.78 9.00 -1.72
C THR A 257 -10.77 8.52 -0.26
N VAL A 258 -9.70 8.81 0.47
CA VAL A 258 -9.57 8.46 1.90
C VAL A 258 -10.68 9.11 2.73
N ASN A 259 -10.98 10.39 2.48
CA ASN A 259 -12.03 11.17 3.16
C ASN A 259 -13.45 10.61 2.91
N ARG A 260 -13.67 9.99 1.76
CA ARG A 260 -14.93 9.29 1.45
C ARG A 260 -15.03 7.95 2.18
N ILE A 261 -13.93 7.21 2.27
CA ILE A 261 -13.90 5.83 2.77
C ILE A 261 -13.82 5.77 4.30
N VAL A 262 -12.91 6.52 4.92
CA VAL A 262 -12.61 6.41 6.35
C VAL A 262 -13.84 6.61 7.25
N PRO A 263 -14.72 7.62 7.05
CA PRO A 263 -15.92 7.77 7.85
C PRO A 263 -16.87 6.56 7.75
N GLU A 264 -16.99 5.95 6.56
CA GLU A 264 -17.81 4.75 6.35
C GLU A 264 -17.22 3.55 7.09
N LEU A 265 -15.89 3.37 7.04
CA LEU A 265 -15.21 2.31 7.80
C LEU A 265 -15.37 2.50 9.31
N ILE A 266 -15.28 3.72 9.81
CA ILE A 266 -15.50 4.01 11.24
C ILE A 266 -16.93 3.70 11.66
N LYS A 267 -17.91 4.06 10.84
CA LYS A 267 -19.34 3.94 11.19
C LYS A 267 -19.88 2.53 10.98
N HIS A 268 -19.45 1.86 9.92
CA HIS A 268 -20.07 0.61 9.45
C HIS A 268 -19.12 -0.59 9.42
N GLY A 269 -17.83 -0.40 9.67
CA GLY A 269 -16.80 -1.43 9.56
C GLY A 269 -16.42 -1.80 8.13
N LYS A 270 -17.11 -1.24 7.13
CA LYS A 270 -16.93 -1.52 5.70
C LYS A 270 -17.45 -0.36 4.85
N LEU A 271 -16.98 -0.28 3.62
CA LEU A 271 -17.53 0.65 2.64
C LEU A 271 -18.89 0.14 2.16
N ILE A 272 -19.93 0.96 2.31
CA ILE A 272 -21.26 0.66 1.75
C ILE A 272 -21.26 1.15 0.31
N ARG A 273 -21.29 0.19 -0.63
CA ARG A 273 -21.32 0.50 -2.05
C ARG A 273 -22.75 0.46 -2.62
N PRO A 274 -23.09 1.37 -3.52
CA PRO A 274 -24.28 1.23 -4.33
C PRO A 274 -24.11 0.09 -5.33
N GLY A 275 -25.15 -0.71 -5.54
CA GLY A 275 -25.02 -1.82 -6.47
C GLY A 275 -26.36 -2.48 -6.79
N LEU A 276 -26.29 -3.49 -7.64
CA LEU A 276 -27.47 -4.20 -8.15
C LEU A 276 -27.84 -5.43 -7.32
N GLY A 277 -26.94 -5.91 -6.44
CA GLY A 277 -27.14 -7.14 -5.67
C GLY A 277 -27.00 -8.41 -6.53
N ILE A 278 -25.94 -8.48 -7.30
CA ILE A 278 -25.58 -9.59 -8.20
C ILE A 278 -24.20 -10.15 -7.85
N SER A 279 -23.98 -11.44 -8.17
CA SER A 279 -22.62 -11.95 -8.28
C SER A 279 -22.19 -12.00 -9.74
N LEU A 280 -20.92 -11.85 -9.99
CA LEU A 280 -20.35 -11.70 -11.33
C LEU A 280 -19.49 -12.91 -11.70
N VAL A 281 -19.46 -13.24 -12.99
CA VAL A 281 -18.51 -14.24 -13.52
C VAL A 281 -17.17 -13.53 -13.73
N PRO A 282 -16.05 -14.12 -13.27
CA PRO A 282 -14.72 -13.50 -13.43
C PRO A 282 -14.40 -13.15 -14.90
N ASP A 283 -13.81 -11.98 -15.14
CA ASP A 283 -13.45 -11.50 -16.49
C ASP A 283 -12.59 -12.47 -17.27
N ALA A 284 -11.70 -13.23 -16.58
CA ALA A 284 -10.89 -14.26 -17.23
C ALA A 284 -11.73 -15.36 -17.88
N MET A 285 -12.88 -15.70 -17.25
CA MET A 285 -13.83 -16.67 -17.82
C MET A 285 -14.64 -16.07 -18.97
N ALA A 286 -15.11 -14.82 -18.80
CA ALA A 286 -15.83 -14.10 -19.87
C ALA A 286 -14.96 -14.00 -21.15
N ARG A 287 -13.70 -13.64 -20.99
CA ARG A 287 -12.72 -13.61 -22.11
C ARG A 287 -12.53 -14.98 -22.79
N ARG A 288 -12.44 -16.07 -21.99
CA ARG A 288 -12.36 -17.45 -22.56
C ARG A 288 -13.57 -17.82 -23.39
N TRP A 289 -14.74 -17.30 -23.05
CA TRP A 289 -16.00 -17.55 -23.77
C TRP A 289 -16.22 -16.54 -24.91
N GLY A 290 -15.29 -15.62 -25.14
CA GLY A 290 -15.39 -14.59 -26.18
C GLY A 290 -16.48 -13.56 -25.91
N VAL A 291 -16.87 -13.39 -24.65
CA VAL A 291 -17.91 -12.45 -24.24
C VAL A 291 -17.28 -11.10 -23.90
N LYS A 292 -17.82 -10.03 -24.49
CA LYS A 292 -17.54 -8.64 -24.12
C LYS A 292 -18.64 -8.15 -23.18
N GLY A 293 -18.24 -7.60 -22.04
CA GLY A 293 -19.15 -7.14 -20.99
C GLY A 293 -19.14 -8.04 -19.75
N VAL A 294 -19.90 -7.68 -18.75
CA VAL A 294 -19.93 -8.32 -17.43
C VAL A 294 -21.08 -9.32 -17.33
N ILE A 295 -20.73 -10.60 -17.18
CA ILE A 295 -21.71 -11.69 -17.10
C ILE A 295 -22.25 -11.77 -15.67
N ILE A 296 -23.59 -11.75 -15.52
CA ILE A 296 -24.25 -11.96 -14.24
C ILE A 296 -24.21 -13.46 -13.90
N GLY A 297 -23.52 -13.80 -12.79
CA GLY A 297 -23.46 -15.17 -12.27
C GLY A 297 -24.72 -15.54 -11.52
N LYS A 298 -25.11 -14.73 -10.52
CA LYS A 298 -26.35 -14.93 -9.75
C LYS A 298 -27.01 -13.59 -9.47
N VAL A 299 -28.34 -13.61 -9.36
CA VAL A 299 -29.15 -12.48 -8.92
C VAL A 299 -29.62 -12.76 -7.48
N GLY A 300 -29.35 -11.82 -6.58
CA GLY A 300 -29.77 -11.92 -5.19
C GLY A 300 -31.29 -11.77 -5.05
N ARG A 301 -31.91 -12.55 -4.16
CA ARG A 301 -33.34 -12.41 -3.85
C ARG A 301 -33.64 -11.05 -3.23
N GLY A 302 -34.67 -10.35 -3.69
CA GLY A 302 -35.04 -9.00 -3.27
C GLY A 302 -34.06 -7.92 -3.75
N SER A 303 -33.12 -8.26 -4.64
CA SER A 303 -32.12 -7.31 -5.16
C SER A 303 -32.69 -6.32 -6.17
N ALA A 304 -31.97 -5.23 -6.40
CA ALA A 304 -32.28 -4.27 -7.47
C ALA A 304 -32.33 -4.97 -8.84
N ALA A 305 -31.38 -5.90 -9.06
CA ALA A 305 -31.33 -6.69 -10.28
C ALA A 305 -32.54 -7.59 -10.47
N GLU A 306 -33.06 -8.24 -9.41
CA GLU A 306 -34.25 -9.07 -9.47
C GLU A 306 -35.48 -8.21 -9.80
N ARG A 307 -35.62 -7.03 -9.18
CA ARG A 307 -36.75 -6.12 -9.43
C ARG A 307 -36.85 -5.66 -10.88
N ILE A 308 -35.73 -5.53 -11.57
CA ILE A 308 -35.73 -5.13 -13.00
C ILE A 308 -35.65 -6.33 -13.95
N GLY A 309 -35.76 -7.56 -13.41
CA GLY A 309 -35.85 -8.78 -14.20
C GLY A 309 -34.54 -9.22 -14.85
N LEU A 310 -33.39 -8.93 -14.23
CA LEU A 310 -32.12 -9.48 -14.68
C LEU A 310 -32.02 -10.97 -14.31
N HIS A 311 -31.30 -11.72 -15.14
CA HIS A 311 -31.10 -13.15 -14.99
C HIS A 311 -29.64 -13.48 -14.77
N GLY A 312 -29.36 -14.36 -13.81
CA GLY A 312 -28.04 -14.96 -13.61
C GLY A 312 -27.80 -16.19 -14.48
N ALA A 313 -26.55 -16.61 -14.57
CA ALA A 313 -26.18 -17.86 -15.22
C ALA A 313 -26.80 -19.05 -14.48
N ARG A 314 -27.14 -20.11 -15.21
CA ARG A 314 -27.73 -21.31 -14.67
C ARG A 314 -27.17 -22.55 -15.33
N GLU A 315 -27.07 -23.62 -14.57
CA GLU A 315 -26.76 -24.94 -15.10
C GLU A 315 -28.04 -25.61 -15.60
N THR A 316 -28.00 -26.09 -16.82
CA THR A 316 -29.10 -26.87 -17.41
C THR A 316 -29.08 -28.31 -16.91
N ALA A 317 -30.19 -29.03 -17.06
CA ALA A 317 -30.29 -30.44 -16.69
C ALA A 317 -29.23 -31.36 -17.37
N GLY A 318 -28.60 -30.90 -18.45
CA GLY A 318 -27.56 -31.59 -19.17
C GLY A 318 -26.12 -31.18 -18.77
N GLY A 319 -25.94 -30.45 -17.64
CA GLY A 319 -24.63 -30.00 -17.17
C GLY A 319 -24.01 -28.85 -17.99
N ARG A 320 -24.78 -28.22 -18.90
CA ARG A 320 -24.29 -27.05 -19.64
C ARG A 320 -24.61 -25.78 -18.88
N ILE A 321 -23.66 -24.85 -18.90
CA ILE A 321 -23.90 -23.51 -18.34
C ILE A 321 -24.57 -22.66 -19.42
N GLU A 322 -25.77 -22.19 -19.12
CA GLU A 322 -26.46 -21.15 -19.86
C GLU A 322 -26.10 -19.81 -19.24
N LEU A 323 -25.54 -18.89 -20.05
CA LEU A 323 -25.08 -17.60 -19.55
C LEU A 323 -26.27 -16.76 -19.08
N GLY A 324 -26.07 -16.03 -18.01
CA GLY A 324 -26.96 -14.98 -17.58
C GLY A 324 -26.92 -13.76 -18.50
N ASP A 325 -27.61 -12.70 -18.10
CA ASP A 325 -27.53 -11.43 -18.79
C ASP A 325 -26.09 -10.89 -18.74
N ILE A 326 -25.70 -10.18 -19.78
CA ILE A 326 -24.37 -9.59 -19.92
C ILE A 326 -24.57 -8.08 -19.87
N ILE A 327 -24.10 -7.42 -18.81
CA ILE A 327 -24.13 -5.95 -18.70
C ILE A 327 -23.09 -5.39 -19.67
N VAL A 328 -23.51 -4.45 -20.52
CA VAL A 328 -22.66 -3.86 -21.58
C VAL A 328 -22.54 -2.35 -21.47
N ALA A 329 -23.43 -1.67 -20.74
CA ALA A 329 -23.29 -0.25 -20.41
C ALA A 329 -24.10 0.10 -19.14
N VAL A 330 -23.66 1.17 -18.48
CA VAL A 330 -24.38 1.84 -17.37
C VAL A 330 -24.47 3.31 -17.73
N ASP A 331 -25.70 3.87 -17.72
CA ASP A 331 -25.99 5.25 -18.11
C ASP A 331 -25.35 5.66 -19.45
N GLY A 332 -25.37 4.72 -20.43
CA GLY A 332 -24.78 4.90 -21.76
C GLY A 332 -23.25 4.80 -21.80
N LYS A 333 -22.55 4.63 -20.68
CA LYS A 333 -21.11 4.39 -20.63
C LYS A 333 -20.83 2.90 -20.83
N PRO A 334 -19.98 2.51 -21.78
CA PRO A 334 -19.61 1.11 -22.02
C PRO A 334 -18.99 0.46 -20.76
N VAL A 335 -19.34 -0.82 -20.54
CA VAL A 335 -18.81 -1.67 -19.48
C VAL A 335 -18.26 -2.93 -20.12
N GLU A 336 -16.93 -3.12 -20.09
CA GLU A 336 -16.26 -4.28 -20.69
C GLU A 336 -15.68 -5.22 -19.62
N SER A 337 -15.52 -4.73 -18.38
CA SER A 337 -14.93 -5.47 -17.25
C SER A 337 -15.72 -5.27 -15.95
N ILE A 338 -15.45 -6.11 -14.96
CA ILE A 338 -15.98 -5.94 -13.60
C ILE A 338 -15.53 -4.59 -13.03
N ASP A 339 -14.28 -4.17 -13.30
CA ASP A 339 -13.76 -2.89 -12.84
C ASP A 339 -14.63 -1.74 -13.40
N ASP A 340 -14.91 -1.71 -14.72
CA ASP A 340 -15.74 -0.67 -15.34
C ASP A 340 -17.15 -0.61 -14.71
N LEU A 341 -17.74 -1.77 -14.43
CA LEU A 341 -19.05 -1.84 -13.80
C LEU A 341 -19.01 -1.23 -12.39
N MET A 342 -18.03 -1.64 -11.60
CA MET A 342 -17.90 -1.16 -10.22
C MET A 342 -17.58 0.33 -10.17
N ASP A 343 -16.70 0.82 -11.02
CA ASP A 343 -16.35 2.23 -11.11
C ASP A 343 -17.56 3.08 -11.55
N SER A 344 -18.38 2.56 -12.47
CA SER A 344 -19.65 3.20 -12.84
C SER A 344 -20.62 3.26 -11.66
N MET A 345 -20.72 2.18 -10.87
CA MET A 345 -21.60 2.16 -9.68
C MET A 345 -21.11 3.13 -8.59
N GLU A 346 -19.79 3.24 -8.37
CA GLU A 346 -19.20 4.11 -7.33
C GLU A 346 -19.39 5.63 -7.61
N GLN A 347 -19.77 6.01 -8.83
CA GLN A 347 -20.12 7.40 -9.16
C GLN A 347 -21.50 7.79 -8.62
N HIS A 348 -22.30 6.82 -8.15
CA HIS A 348 -23.66 7.00 -7.64
C HIS A 348 -23.73 6.80 -6.13
N LYS A 349 -24.92 7.05 -5.56
CA LYS A 349 -25.24 6.76 -4.17
C LYS A 349 -26.29 5.65 -4.08
N VAL A 350 -26.39 5.03 -2.93
CA VAL A 350 -27.51 4.14 -2.61
C VAL A 350 -28.81 4.92 -2.73
N GLY A 351 -29.75 4.37 -3.51
CA GLY A 351 -31.04 4.99 -3.82
C GLY A 351 -31.09 5.71 -5.18
N ASP A 352 -29.95 5.97 -5.81
CA ASP A 352 -29.92 6.57 -7.14
C ASP A 352 -30.47 5.59 -8.19
N GLN A 353 -31.04 6.14 -9.25
CA GLN A 353 -31.51 5.39 -10.40
C GLN A 353 -30.43 5.40 -11.49
N VAL A 354 -30.15 4.23 -12.03
CA VAL A 354 -29.20 4.04 -13.14
C VAL A 354 -29.84 3.23 -14.25
N THR A 355 -29.49 3.52 -15.48
CA THR A 355 -29.93 2.75 -16.65
C THR A 355 -28.91 1.66 -16.94
N ILE A 356 -29.33 0.41 -16.85
CA ILE A 356 -28.50 -0.76 -17.16
C ILE A 356 -28.85 -1.24 -18.58
N GLU A 357 -27.85 -1.24 -19.46
CA GLU A 357 -27.96 -1.89 -20.76
C GLU A 357 -27.32 -3.28 -20.67
N PHE A 358 -28.03 -4.27 -21.15
CA PHE A 358 -27.58 -5.66 -21.08
C PHE A 358 -27.99 -6.45 -22.32
N ALA A 359 -27.24 -7.50 -22.62
CA ALA A 359 -27.54 -8.47 -23.64
C ALA A 359 -28.15 -9.73 -22.99
N ARG A 360 -29.29 -10.19 -23.52
CA ARG A 360 -29.91 -11.47 -23.19
C ARG A 360 -29.98 -12.31 -24.44
N GLY A 361 -29.12 -13.30 -24.57
CA GLY A 361 -28.87 -13.98 -25.84
C GLY A 361 -28.44 -12.97 -26.90
N ASN A 362 -29.16 -12.91 -28.01
CA ASN A 362 -28.86 -11.99 -29.14
C ASN A 362 -29.61 -10.64 -29.06
N ARG A 363 -30.31 -10.36 -27.98
CA ARG A 363 -31.11 -9.14 -27.82
C ARG A 363 -30.44 -8.17 -26.87
N ARG A 364 -30.30 -6.92 -27.29
CA ARG A 364 -29.97 -5.81 -26.39
C ARG A 364 -31.22 -5.29 -25.73
N MET A 365 -31.15 -5.07 -24.44
CA MET A 365 -32.24 -4.59 -23.59
C MET A 365 -31.72 -3.53 -22.65
N GLN A 366 -32.61 -2.73 -22.09
CA GLN A 366 -32.30 -1.76 -21.05
C GLN A 366 -33.36 -1.80 -19.96
N ALA A 367 -32.96 -1.49 -18.73
CA ALA A 367 -33.86 -1.35 -17.60
C ALA A 367 -33.27 -0.33 -16.60
N THR A 368 -34.14 0.40 -15.90
CA THR A 368 -33.76 1.34 -14.87
C THR A 368 -33.77 0.65 -13.51
N ALA A 369 -32.66 0.63 -12.83
CA ALA A 369 -32.48 0.06 -11.50
C ALA A 369 -32.31 1.15 -10.44
N THR A 370 -32.98 1.00 -9.30
CA THR A 370 -32.65 1.78 -8.10
C THR A 370 -31.57 1.06 -7.32
N LEU A 371 -30.40 1.68 -7.18
CA LEU A 371 -29.24 1.09 -6.51
C LEU A 371 -29.52 0.83 -5.04
N GLN A 372 -29.06 -0.30 -4.54
CA GLN A 372 -29.15 -0.71 -3.14
C GLN A 372 -27.78 -0.88 -2.51
N PRO A 373 -27.69 -0.87 -1.16
CA PRO A 373 -26.43 -1.19 -0.50
C PRO A 373 -26.01 -2.63 -0.85
N VAL A 374 -24.76 -2.79 -1.27
CA VAL A 374 -24.11 -4.08 -1.47
C VAL A 374 -22.81 -4.15 -0.68
N ASN A 375 -22.36 -5.37 -0.40
CA ASN A 375 -21.14 -5.63 0.39
C ASN A 375 -20.05 -6.17 -0.51
#